data_29fd94ee43c5d45be6cc654ff4265c8d
#
_entry.id   29fd94ee43c5d45be6cc654ff4265c8d
#
_cell.length_a   1.000
_cell.length_b   1.000
_cell.length_c   1.000
_cell.angle_alpha   90.00
_cell.angle_beta   90.00
_cell.angle_gamma   90.00
#
_symmetry.space_group_name_H-M   'P 1'
#
loop_
_entity.id
_entity.type
_entity.pdbx_description
1 polymer ?
#
loop_
_entity_poly.entity_id
_entity_poly.type
_entity_poly.pdbx_seq_one_letter_code
_entity_poly.pdbx_strand_id
1 'polypeptide(L)'
;MMVKSRGVLLAAALLPFLAACSSDGPMDAISSMNPFKDKAPLIPANAQSVLQAADPTGGVVNAPARIGGVVPSNDWPQAGGPSSNDAGNMAGSLAGQHYWSLKAGASDYGREMMGLSSSKGQRISSRLVAADGVVYLLDTAGVVSGYKIANGGATWHVNAYTASEKQRIVGGGLAVSGGKVMVATGLGDLLAIDTASSSIAWRARLDAPARSAPAVGNGKVVVVTQAGTVMAFDIATGASAWKATTESSTASLLGSSSVAVAGGLVVVPGATGEILAFDVASGAQKWQATIVGGTSISAAAGRRDASASPVMHGDAVYATGIGGSLMAISAKTGETTWQLKIGSADTPVVSGDSIFLLDLQGRMIAVDRNKGKVLWTTAMPPLAGSTKARATWAGPVMVGGTLWSTSNDGRIAAVDAVSGAIGAVTTIGFNGAIAPIYAAGKLMVLSGDGMLIAVK
;
A
#
# COMPACT_ATOMS: atom_id res chain seq x y z
N MET A 1 66.43 23.52 37.17
CA MET A 1 67.02 22.92 36.00
C MET A 1 65.95 22.80 34.91
N MET A 2 66.22 23.48 33.81
CA MET A 2 65.34 23.71 32.67
C MET A 2 64.87 22.41 31.99
N VAL A 3 63.62 22.29 31.57
CA VAL A 3 63.31 21.74 30.23
C VAL A 3 62.12 22.52 29.69
N LYS A 4 62.37 23.03 28.50
CA LYS A 4 61.54 23.94 27.70
C LYS A 4 60.34 23.28 27.01
N SER A 5 59.26 24.07 26.94
CA SER A 5 58.18 24.08 25.98
C SER A 5 58.48 23.57 24.58
N ARG A 6 57.62 22.66 24.06
CA ARG A 6 57.33 22.50 22.63
C ARG A 6 55.83 22.18 22.49
N GLY A 7 55.08 23.21 22.19
CA GLY A 7 53.66 23.03 22.02
C GLY A 7 52.99 24.28 21.47
N VAL A 8 53.52 24.87 20.42
CA VAL A 8 52.84 25.95 19.68
C VAL A 8 53.33 25.83 18.22
N LEU A 9 52.66 25.02 17.45
CA LEU A 9 52.80 25.06 15.96
C LEU A 9 51.75 24.17 15.24
N LEU A 10 50.53 24.04 15.75
CA LEU A 10 49.44 23.34 15.03
C LEU A 10 48.11 24.12 14.96
N ALA A 11 48.14 25.44 15.26
CA ALA A 11 46.93 26.28 15.26
C ALA A 11 46.85 27.28 14.09
N ALA A 12 47.78 27.24 13.14
CA ALA A 12 47.85 28.24 12.06
C ALA A 12 47.45 27.75 10.65
N ALA A 13 47.04 26.49 10.51
CA ALA A 13 46.72 25.90 9.18
C ALA A 13 45.18 25.71 8.92
N LEU A 14 44.28 26.16 9.81
CA LEU A 14 42.82 25.93 9.71
C LEU A 14 42.00 27.18 9.44
N LEU A 15 42.59 28.32 9.14
CA LEU A 15 41.89 29.61 8.98
C LEU A 15 41.69 30.16 7.56
N PRO A 16 42.10 29.54 6.45
CA PRO A 16 41.70 30.03 5.14
C PRO A 16 40.49 29.32 4.52
N PHE A 17 39.77 28.39 5.21
CA PHE A 17 38.69 27.64 4.61
C PHE A 17 37.27 28.21 4.85
N LEU A 18 37.10 29.36 5.50
CA LEU A 18 35.81 29.94 5.82
C LEU A 18 35.44 31.20 5.03
N ALA A 19 36.23 31.58 4.00
CA ALA A 19 35.96 32.81 3.22
C ALA A 19 35.68 32.55 1.72
N ALA A 20 35.15 31.42 1.33
CA ALA A 20 34.82 31.12 -0.07
C ALA A 20 33.33 30.76 -0.24
N CYS A 21 32.46 31.67 0.17
CA CYS A 21 31.05 31.68 -0.26
C CYS A 21 30.80 32.93 -1.12
N SER A 22 31.42 32.99 -2.27
CA SER A 22 30.99 33.85 -3.39
C SER A 22 30.96 32.99 -4.65
N SER A 23 29.96 33.23 -5.46
CA SER A 23 29.47 32.40 -6.55
C SER A 23 30.41 32.17 -7.75
N ASP A 24 31.69 32.56 -7.67
CA ASP A 24 32.68 32.39 -8.76
C ASP A 24 34.09 32.10 -8.19
N GLY A 25 34.20 31.15 -7.26
CA GLY A 25 35.46 30.79 -6.59
C GLY A 25 36.06 29.46 -7.08
N PRO A 26 37.32 29.15 -6.65
CA PRO A 26 38.07 27.98 -7.10
C PRO A 26 37.46 26.61 -6.74
N MET A 27 36.27 26.55 -6.20
CA MET A 27 35.50 25.30 -5.92
C MET A 27 35.07 24.57 -7.20
N ASP A 28 34.88 25.29 -8.33
CA ASP A 28 34.58 24.64 -9.60
C ASP A 28 35.77 23.83 -10.16
N ALA A 29 36.99 24.23 -9.87
CA ALA A 29 38.17 23.47 -10.25
C ALA A 29 38.33 22.17 -9.45
N ILE A 30 37.90 22.16 -8.16
CA ILE A 30 37.94 20.95 -7.30
C ILE A 30 36.78 20.01 -7.66
N SER A 31 35.62 20.52 -8.05
CA SER A 31 34.50 19.70 -8.49
C SER A 31 34.77 18.97 -9.81
N SER A 32 35.66 19.53 -10.65
CA SER A 32 36.09 18.90 -11.93
C SER A 32 37.10 17.77 -11.71
N MET A 33 37.75 17.71 -10.53
CA MET A 33 38.72 16.66 -10.16
C MET A 33 38.09 15.51 -9.37
N ASN A 34 36.77 15.49 -9.20
CA ASN A 34 36.11 14.36 -8.53
C ASN A 34 36.13 13.13 -9.45
N PRO A 35 36.91 12.09 -9.16
CA PRO A 35 36.96 10.90 -10.00
C PRO A 35 35.68 10.07 -9.96
N PHE A 36 34.74 10.42 -9.06
CA PHE A 36 33.42 9.80 -8.93
C PHE A 36 32.29 10.67 -9.53
N LYS A 37 32.63 11.76 -10.21
CA LYS A 37 31.65 12.48 -10.97
C LYS A 37 31.32 11.65 -12.21
N ASP A 38 30.21 10.95 -12.18
CA ASP A 38 29.68 10.28 -13.36
C ASP A 38 29.59 11.29 -14.50
N LYS A 39 30.53 11.18 -15.45
CA LYS A 39 30.36 11.86 -16.74
C LYS A 39 29.13 11.20 -17.34
N ALA A 40 28.02 11.90 -17.34
CA ALA A 40 26.86 11.47 -18.08
C ALA A 40 27.33 11.00 -19.47
N PRO A 41 27.04 9.77 -19.89
CA PRO A 41 27.47 9.31 -21.21
C PRO A 41 26.97 10.32 -22.21
N LEU A 42 27.85 10.78 -23.10
CA LEU A 42 27.51 11.70 -24.19
C LEU A 42 26.50 10.97 -25.07
N ILE A 43 25.22 11.16 -24.79
CA ILE A 43 24.14 10.68 -25.66
C ILE A 43 24.21 11.58 -26.88
N PRO A 44 24.48 11.06 -28.09
CA PRO A 44 24.47 11.88 -29.33
C PRO A 44 23.14 12.60 -29.45
N ALA A 45 23.15 13.85 -29.88
CA ALA A 45 21.94 14.66 -30.03
C ALA A 45 20.88 14.05 -30.97
N ASN A 46 21.28 13.09 -31.79
CA ASN A 46 20.42 12.29 -32.67
C ASN A 46 20.14 10.87 -32.17
N ALA A 47 20.52 10.53 -30.92
CA ALA A 47 20.20 9.24 -30.36
C ALA A 47 18.69 9.09 -30.24
N GLN A 48 18.14 8.22 -31.05
CA GLN A 48 16.75 7.78 -30.92
C GLN A 48 16.71 6.63 -29.91
N SER A 49 15.72 6.66 -29.03
CA SER A 49 15.45 5.51 -28.16
C SER A 49 15.14 4.30 -29.02
N VAL A 50 16.02 3.30 -29.00
CA VAL A 50 15.80 2.01 -29.69
C VAL A 50 14.60 1.26 -29.10
N LEU A 51 14.23 1.62 -27.89
CA LEU A 51 13.03 1.14 -27.21
C LEU A 51 11.99 2.25 -27.27
N GLN A 52 11.22 2.31 -28.33
CA GLN A 52 9.91 2.94 -28.22
C GLN A 52 9.14 2.11 -27.18
N ALA A 53 8.96 2.68 -26.00
CA ALA A 53 8.06 2.11 -25.03
C ALA A 53 6.69 2.04 -25.72
N ALA A 54 6.31 0.84 -26.15
CA ALA A 54 4.96 0.62 -26.65
C ALA A 54 4.00 1.17 -25.60
N ASP A 55 3.00 1.92 -26.01
CA ASP A 55 1.99 2.43 -25.09
C ASP A 55 1.45 1.27 -24.26
N PRO A 56 1.71 1.22 -22.95
CA PRO A 56 1.31 0.10 -22.11
C PRO A 56 -0.22 -0.06 -22.04
N THR A 57 -0.98 0.97 -22.44
CA THR A 57 -2.43 0.95 -22.47
C THR A 57 -2.99 0.19 -23.68
N GLY A 58 -2.16 -0.10 -24.70
CA GLY A 58 -2.60 -0.72 -25.94
C GLY A 58 -3.55 0.15 -26.76
N GLY A 59 -3.55 1.46 -26.49
CA GLY A 59 -4.47 2.46 -27.04
C GLY A 59 -5.65 2.74 -26.11
N VAL A 60 -5.98 4.02 -25.98
CA VAL A 60 -7.12 4.50 -25.18
C VAL A 60 -8.34 4.66 -26.06
N VAL A 61 -9.47 4.07 -25.68
CA VAL A 61 -10.72 4.13 -26.45
C VAL A 61 -11.38 5.51 -26.38
N ASN A 62 -11.09 6.30 -25.34
CA ASN A 62 -11.72 7.58 -25.02
C ASN A 62 -13.25 7.47 -24.89
N ALA A 63 -13.68 6.49 -24.12
CA ALA A 63 -15.09 6.22 -23.84
C ALA A 63 -15.39 6.38 -22.35
N PRO A 64 -16.63 6.77 -21.99
CA PRO A 64 -17.03 6.82 -20.59
C PRO A 64 -17.00 5.44 -19.94
N ALA A 65 -16.58 5.37 -18.69
CA ALA A 65 -16.65 4.14 -17.91
C ALA A 65 -18.11 3.85 -17.51
N ARG A 66 -18.45 2.57 -17.39
CA ARG A 66 -19.76 2.10 -16.96
C ARG A 66 -19.66 1.61 -15.53
N ILE A 67 -20.16 2.40 -14.60
CA ILE A 67 -20.14 2.09 -13.18
C ILE A 67 -21.44 1.40 -12.75
N GLY A 68 -21.33 0.53 -11.75
CA GLY A 68 -22.48 -0.10 -11.11
C GLY A 68 -23.20 0.85 -10.16
N GLY A 69 -24.38 0.44 -9.72
CA GLY A 69 -25.11 1.13 -8.67
C GLY A 69 -24.31 1.20 -7.37
N VAL A 70 -24.72 2.08 -6.47
CA VAL A 70 -24.07 2.21 -5.16
C VAL A 70 -24.38 1.01 -4.27
N VAL A 71 -23.35 0.56 -3.55
CA VAL A 71 -23.42 -0.53 -2.57
C VAL A 71 -23.45 0.07 -1.17
N PRO A 72 -24.51 -0.19 -0.36
CA PRO A 72 -24.49 0.22 1.04
C PRO A 72 -23.36 -0.46 1.79
N SER A 73 -22.45 0.30 2.36
CA SER A 73 -21.42 -0.20 3.26
C SER A 73 -21.06 0.87 4.27
N ASN A 74 -21.04 0.49 5.55
CA ASN A 74 -20.57 1.35 6.63
C ASN A 74 -19.22 0.89 7.17
N ASP A 75 -18.72 -0.25 6.68
CA ASP A 75 -17.55 -0.93 7.22
C ASP A 75 -16.47 -1.12 6.16
N TRP A 76 -15.23 -1.24 6.63
CA TRP A 76 -14.05 -1.62 5.86
C TRP A 76 -13.29 -2.71 6.62
N PRO A 77 -13.83 -3.95 6.66
CA PRO A 77 -13.40 -4.94 7.64
C PRO A 77 -12.01 -5.54 7.39
N GLN A 78 -11.44 -5.39 6.20
CA GLN A 78 -10.13 -5.94 5.85
C GLN A 78 -9.30 -4.91 5.05
N ALA A 79 -8.03 -5.17 4.85
CA ALA A 79 -7.11 -4.24 4.19
C ALA A 79 -7.56 -3.81 2.77
N GLY A 80 -8.27 -4.69 2.04
CA GLY A 80 -8.84 -4.41 0.72
C GLY A 80 -10.34 -4.06 0.73
N GLY A 81 -10.98 -3.97 1.91
CA GLY A 81 -12.43 -3.79 2.06
C GLY A 81 -13.13 -5.05 2.55
N PRO A 82 -14.12 -5.59 1.84
CA PRO A 82 -14.76 -6.87 2.17
C PRO A 82 -13.81 -8.05 1.94
N SER A 83 -14.22 -9.26 2.31
CA SER A 83 -13.37 -10.45 2.18
C SER A 83 -12.94 -10.76 0.74
N SER A 84 -13.72 -10.38 -0.23
CA SER A 84 -13.41 -10.46 -1.66
C SER A 84 -12.45 -9.38 -2.16
N ASN A 85 -12.11 -8.39 -1.33
CA ASN A 85 -11.45 -7.13 -1.67
C ASN A 85 -12.24 -6.28 -2.71
N ASP A 86 -13.52 -6.56 -2.91
CA ASP A 86 -14.39 -5.88 -3.85
C ASP A 86 -15.30 -4.88 -3.12
N ALA A 87 -14.79 -3.69 -2.86
CA ALA A 87 -15.55 -2.65 -2.19
C ALA A 87 -16.60 -1.99 -3.09
N GLY A 88 -16.42 -2.06 -4.40
CA GLY A 88 -17.37 -1.50 -5.38
C GLY A 88 -17.53 0.01 -5.31
N ASN A 89 -18.68 0.50 -5.78
CA ASN A 89 -19.11 1.89 -5.67
C ASN A 89 -19.90 2.08 -4.37
N MET A 90 -19.24 2.54 -3.31
CA MET A 90 -19.88 2.66 -1.99
C MET A 90 -20.89 3.82 -1.97
N ALA A 91 -22.00 3.61 -1.27
CA ALA A 91 -23.03 4.63 -1.09
C ALA A 91 -22.50 5.77 -0.20
N GLY A 92 -22.66 7.01 -0.66
CA GLY A 92 -22.26 8.20 0.07
C GLY A 92 -21.87 9.34 -0.83
N SER A 93 -21.50 10.45 -0.22
CA SER A 93 -20.89 11.59 -0.88
C SER A 93 -19.86 12.20 0.05
N LEU A 94 -18.79 12.74 -0.52
CA LEU A 94 -17.71 13.39 0.23
C LEU A 94 -17.46 14.77 -0.37
N ALA A 95 -17.32 15.77 0.49
CA ALA A 95 -16.91 17.12 0.08
C ALA A 95 -15.39 17.27 0.01
N GLY A 96 -14.65 16.26 0.46
CA GLY A 96 -13.19 16.31 0.51
C GLY A 96 -12.63 17.27 1.56
N GLN A 97 -13.42 17.59 2.60
CA GLN A 97 -13.04 18.53 3.64
C GLN A 97 -12.55 17.82 4.89
N HIS A 98 -11.47 18.34 5.48
CA HIS A 98 -10.99 17.88 6.78
C HIS A 98 -12.11 17.94 7.82
N TYR A 99 -12.26 16.86 8.59
CA TYR A 99 -13.26 16.77 9.65
C TYR A 99 -12.62 16.76 11.03
N TRP A 100 -11.72 15.83 11.30
CA TRP A 100 -10.87 15.78 12.48
C TRP A 100 -9.56 15.06 12.18
N SER A 101 -8.55 15.28 13.02
CA SER A 101 -7.28 14.55 12.96
C SER A 101 -6.67 14.40 14.36
N LEU A 102 -5.91 13.32 14.54
CA LEU A 102 -5.19 13.05 15.78
C LEU A 102 -3.94 12.21 15.52
N LYS A 103 -2.99 12.26 16.44
CA LYS A 103 -1.84 11.35 16.47
C LYS A 103 -2.30 10.01 17.05
N ALA A 104 -2.50 9.01 16.22
CA ALA A 104 -3.10 7.74 16.60
C ALA A 104 -2.08 6.62 16.83
N GLY A 105 -0.93 6.66 16.18
CA GLY A 105 0.05 5.59 16.26
C GLY A 105 1.49 6.07 16.45
N ALA A 106 2.33 5.23 17.03
CA ALA A 106 3.76 5.45 17.14
C ALA A 106 4.44 5.10 15.80
N SER A 107 5.36 5.97 15.38
CA SER A 107 6.26 5.71 14.26
C SER A 107 7.61 6.38 14.56
N ASP A 108 8.68 5.84 14.01
CA ASP A 108 10.01 6.45 14.11
C ASP A 108 10.33 7.34 12.91
N TYR A 109 9.36 7.51 12.00
CA TYR A 109 9.53 8.32 10.80
C TYR A 109 9.73 9.79 11.16
N GLY A 110 10.80 10.41 10.65
CA GLY A 110 11.10 11.82 10.90
C GLY A 110 11.71 12.11 12.27
N ARG A 111 12.09 11.12 13.08
CA ARG A 111 12.75 11.35 14.36
C ARG A 111 14.21 11.78 14.11
N GLU A 112 14.55 12.97 14.58
CA GLU A 112 15.93 13.43 14.60
C GLU A 112 16.75 12.63 15.62
N MET A 113 17.79 11.97 15.18
CA MET A 113 18.80 11.36 16.04
C MET A 113 20.08 12.16 15.89
N MET A 114 20.49 12.85 16.93
CA MET A 114 21.71 13.69 17.00
C MET A 114 21.77 14.82 15.96
N GLY A 115 20.65 15.52 15.68
CA GLY A 115 20.61 16.64 14.72
C GLY A 115 20.75 16.21 13.24
N LEU A 116 20.80 14.92 12.97
CA LEU A 116 20.72 14.38 11.62
C LEU A 116 19.28 13.92 11.36
N SER A 117 18.59 14.54 10.43
CA SER A 117 17.26 14.11 9.99
C SER A 117 17.35 12.70 9.40
N SER A 118 16.89 11.70 10.17
CA SER A 118 16.87 10.32 9.69
C SER A 118 15.55 10.07 8.97
N SER A 119 15.57 10.17 7.65
CA SER A 119 14.49 9.67 6.79
C SER A 119 14.33 8.15 6.84
N LYS A 120 15.08 7.46 7.70
CA LYS A 120 15.17 5.99 7.82
C LYS A 120 14.29 5.41 8.92
N GLY A 121 13.45 6.21 9.60
CA GLY A 121 12.53 5.71 10.60
C GLY A 121 11.47 4.77 10.01
N GLN A 122 11.01 3.82 10.80
CA GLN A 122 9.96 2.89 10.40
C GLN A 122 8.62 3.62 10.27
N ARG A 123 8.00 3.50 9.10
CA ARG A 123 6.65 4.02 8.83
C ARG A 123 5.60 2.98 9.19
N ILE A 124 4.44 3.43 9.61
CA ILE A 124 3.27 2.56 9.67
C ILE A 124 2.96 2.11 8.24
N SER A 125 2.89 0.80 8.04
CA SER A 125 2.55 0.17 6.76
C SER A 125 1.22 -0.57 6.80
N SER A 126 0.68 -0.82 8.01
CA SER A 126 -0.62 -1.47 8.17
C SER A 126 -1.74 -0.57 7.66
N ARG A 127 -2.61 -1.12 6.83
CA ARG A 127 -3.84 -0.44 6.39
C ARG A 127 -4.83 -0.38 7.53
N LEU A 128 -5.67 0.66 7.52
CA LEU A 128 -6.81 0.78 8.42
C LEU A 128 -7.85 -0.29 8.12
N VAL A 129 -8.54 -0.74 9.15
CA VAL A 129 -9.79 -1.49 9.04
C VAL A 129 -10.85 -0.83 9.91
N ALA A 130 -12.12 -1.00 9.56
CA ALA A 130 -13.21 -0.36 10.28
C ALA A 130 -14.44 -1.26 10.33
N ALA A 131 -15.10 -1.28 11.49
CA ALA A 131 -16.40 -1.91 11.69
C ALA A 131 -17.14 -1.20 12.82
N ASP A 132 -18.47 -1.23 12.78
CA ASP A 132 -19.34 -0.72 13.83
C ASP A 132 -19.04 0.73 14.26
N GLY A 133 -18.63 1.59 13.30
CA GLY A 133 -18.29 2.98 13.54
C GLY A 133 -16.94 3.21 14.26
N VAL A 134 -16.11 2.19 14.39
CA VAL A 134 -14.76 2.25 14.94
C VAL A 134 -13.74 1.91 13.87
N VAL A 135 -12.70 2.72 13.76
CA VAL A 135 -11.53 2.46 12.92
C VAL A 135 -10.39 1.93 13.79
N TYR A 136 -9.70 0.91 13.29
CA TYR A 136 -8.59 0.26 13.97
C TYR A 136 -7.29 0.41 13.18
N LEU A 137 -6.19 0.58 13.89
CA LEU A 137 -4.84 0.65 13.34
C LEU A 137 -3.86 -0.20 14.17
N LEU A 138 -2.82 -0.68 13.52
CA LEU A 138 -1.66 -1.32 14.14
C LEU A 138 -0.44 -0.43 13.88
N ASP A 139 0.21 0.03 14.94
CA ASP A 139 1.39 0.87 14.84
C ASP A 139 2.71 0.07 14.84
N THR A 140 3.83 0.76 14.67
CA THR A 140 5.15 0.12 14.61
C THR A 140 5.64 -0.39 15.97
N ALA A 141 5.02 0.02 17.07
CA ALA A 141 5.27 -0.49 18.42
C ALA A 141 4.45 -1.76 18.74
N GLY A 142 3.61 -2.22 17.80
CA GLY A 142 2.73 -3.36 17.98
C GLY A 142 1.47 -3.05 18.78
N VAL A 143 1.14 -1.77 18.93
CA VAL A 143 -0.10 -1.38 19.61
C VAL A 143 -1.24 -1.34 18.60
N VAL A 144 -2.29 -2.08 18.88
CA VAL A 144 -3.58 -2.00 18.19
C VAL A 144 -4.45 -1.00 18.92
N SER A 145 -4.97 -0.02 18.19
CA SER A 145 -5.82 1.03 18.77
C SER A 145 -7.11 1.17 17.99
N GLY A 146 -8.21 1.42 18.69
CA GLY A 146 -9.51 1.71 18.11
C GLY A 146 -9.95 3.15 18.38
N TYR A 147 -10.54 3.81 17.37
CA TYR A 147 -11.03 5.18 17.46
C TYR A 147 -12.43 5.29 16.83
N LYS A 148 -13.32 6.04 17.48
CA LYS A 148 -14.65 6.33 16.94
C LYS A 148 -14.53 7.19 15.68
N ILE A 149 -15.08 6.74 14.57
CA ILE A 149 -15.06 7.48 13.29
C ILE A 149 -15.79 8.83 13.42
N ALA A 150 -16.82 8.89 14.25
CA ALA A 150 -17.63 10.08 14.44
C ALA A 150 -16.85 11.29 14.97
N ASN A 151 -15.85 11.10 15.83
CA ASN A 151 -15.20 12.21 16.54
C ASN A 151 -13.72 11.98 16.89
N GLY A 152 -13.12 10.85 16.49
CA GLY A 152 -11.73 10.53 16.83
C GLY A 152 -11.52 10.07 18.28
N GLY A 153 -12.58 9.90 19.07
CA GLY A 153 -12.46 9.45 20.46
C GLY A 153 -11.87 8.03 20.54
N ALA A 154 -10.80 7.84 21.34
CA ALA A 154 -10.22 6.53 21.57
C ALA A 154 -11.22 5.58 22.25
N THR A 155 -11.27 4.34 21.82
CA THR A 155 -12.07 3.29 22.44
C THR A 155 -11.23 2.42 23.34
N TRP A 156 -10.15 1.85 22.84
CA TRP A 156 -9.19 1.04 23.55
C TRP A 156 -7.86 0.95 22.78
N HIS A 157 -6.85 0.45 23.47
CA HIS A 157 -5.57 0.05 22.88
C HIS A 157 -5.06 -1.22 23.57
N VAL A 158 -4.47 -2.12 22.77
CA VAL A 158 -3.93 -3.40 23.21
C VAL A 158 -2.57 -3.62 22.58
N ASN A 159 -1.57 -4.00 23.38
CA ASN A 159 -0.27 -4.37 22.84
C ASN A 159 -0.33 -5.80 22.29
N ALA A 160 -0.12 -5.95 20.98
CA ALA A 160 -0.07 -7.23 20.30
C ALA A 160 1.27 -7.96 20.54
N TYR A 161 2.33 -7.24 20.90
CA TYR A 161 3.63 -7.82 21.21
C TYR A 161 3.70 -8.28 22.67
N THR A 162 4.55 -9.29 22.94
CA THR A 162 4.83 -9.72 24.31
C THR A 162 5.83 -8.75 24.96
N ALA A 163 5.89 -8.73 26.30
CA ALA A 163 6.76 -7.83 27.05
C ALA A 163 8.27 -7.98 26.75
N SER A 164 8.69 -9.16 26.23
CA SER A 164 10.06 -9.43 25.81
C SER A 164 10.41 -8.87 24.41
N GLU A 165 9.41 -8.52 23.61
CA GLU A 165 9.56 -8.08 22.23
C GLU A 165 9.62 -6.55 22.18
N LYS A 166 10.85 -6.00 22.23
CA LYS A 166 11.08 -4.55 22.19
C LYS A 166 11.36 -4.00 20.79
N GLN A 167 11.35 -4.87 19.76
CA GLN A 167 11.68 -4.46 18.40
C GLN A 167 10.45 -3.84 17.73
N ARG A 168 10.66 -2.70 17.06
CA ARG A 168 9.67 -2.11 16.17
C ARG A 168 9.80 -2.78 14.81
N ILE A 169 8.78 -3.46 14.37
CA ILE A 169 8.81 -4.26 13.13
C ILE A 169 7.64 -3.88 12.24
N VAL A 170 7.94 -3.76 10.95
CA VAL A 170 6.99 -3.54 9.86
C VAL A 170 6.52 -4.91 9.34
N GLY A 171 5.24 -5.03 9.02
CA GLY A 171 4.64 -6.22 8.42
C GLY A 171 3.36 -6.64 9.12
N GLY A 172 2.59 -7.51 8.48
CA GLY A 172 1.29 -7.95 8.96
C GLY A 172 0.20 -6.92 8.71
N GLY A 173 -0.80 -6.89 9.58
CA GLY A 173 -1.95 -6.00 9.46
C GLY A 173 -3.14 -6.48 10.25
N LEU A 174 -4.31 -5.93 9.93
CA LEU A 174 -5.55 -6.13 10.66
C LEU A 174 -6.68 -6.65 9.77
N ALA A 175 -7.62 -7.37 10.37
CA ALA A 175 -8.96 -7.60 9.86
C ALA A 175 -9.95 -7.57 11.03
N VAL A 176 -11.22 -7.22 10.76
CA VAL A 176 -12.29 -7.22 11.77
C VAL A 176 -13.38 -8.18 11.35
N SER A 177 -13.84 -9.00 12.29
CA SER A 177 -14.99 -9.89 12.07
C SER A 177 -15.59 -10.35 13.37
N GLY A 178 -16.92 -10.36 13.47
CA GLY A 178 -17.64 -10.94 14.59
C GLY A 178 -17.24 -10.35 15.95
N GLY A 179 -17.06 -9.05 16.06
CA GLY A 179 -16.64 -8.38 17.30
C GLY A 179 -15.18 -8.64 17.70
N LYS A 180 -14.34 -9.13 16.79
CA LYS A 180 -12.92 -9.36 17.05
C LYS A 180 -12.04 -8.66 16.01
N VAL A 181 -10.92 -8.12 16.45
CA VAL A 181 -9.84 -7.64 15.57
C VAL A 181 -8.78 -8.73 15.47
N MET A 182 -8.61 -9.28 14.28
CA MET A 182 -7.54 -10.21 13.95
C MET A 182 -6.29 -9.43 13.64
N VAL A 183 -5.19 -9.79 14.27
CA VAL A 183 -3.90 -9.09 14.15
C VAL A 183 -2.84 -10.08 13.73
N ALA A 184 -2.29 -9.92 12.53
CA ALA A 184 -1.07 -10.61 12.13
C ALA A 184 0.11 -9.68 12.37
N THR A 185 1.19 -10.17 12.98
CA THR A 185 2.35 -9.34 13.34
C THR A 185 3.58 -9.67 12.50
N GLY A 186 4.44 -8.68 12.31
CA GLY A 186 5.77 -8.88 11.72
C GLY A 186 6.73 -9.71 12.60
N LEU A 187 6.31 -10.08 13.82
CA LEU A 187 7.03 -10.99 14.72
C LEU A 187 6.60 -12.45 14.60
N GLY A 188 5.60 -12.74 13.77
CA GLY A 188 5.12 -14.09 13.50
C GLY A 188 4.05 -14.57 14.49
N ASP A 189 3.25 -13.67 15.01
CA ASP A 189 2.03 -14.00 15.75
C ASP A 189 0.78 -13.66 14.97
N LEU A 190 -0.25 -14.47 15.15
CA LEU A 190 -1.64 -14.18 14.82
C LEU A 190 -2.44 -14.19 16.10
N LEU A 191 -3.21 -13.13 16.35
CA LEU A 191 -4.05 -13.06 17.56
C LEU A 191 -5.41 -12.44 17.25
N ALA A 192 -6.39 -12.74 18.09
CA ALA A 192 -7.70 -12.09 18.07
C ALA A 192 -7.87 -11.27 19.32
N ILE A 193 -8.25 -10.00 19.17
CA ILE A 193 -8.60 -9.09 20.25
C ILE A 193 -10.12 -8.95 20.22
N ASP A 194 -10.77 -9.26 21.33
CA ASP A 194 -12.20 -9.03 21.51
C ASP A 194 -12.46 -7.53 21.70
N THR A 195 -13.33 -6.94 20.89
CA THR A 195 -13.55 -5.49 20.89
C THR A 195 -14.36 -4.99 22.08
N ALA A 196 -15.16 -5.84 22.70
CA ALA A 196 -15.98 -5.48 23.85
C ALA A 196 -15.19 -5.50 25.16
N SER A 197 -14.36 -6.54 25.36
CA SER A 197 -13.55 -6.69 26.56
C SER A 197 -12.16 -6.06 26.45
N SER A 198 -11.73 -5.70 25.23
CA SER A 198 -10.37 -5.20 24.94
C SER A 198 -9.29 -6.18 25.40
N SER A 199 -9.53 -7.48 25.28
CA SER A 199 -8.61 -8.54 25.71
C SER A 199 -8.26 -9.46 24.55
N ILE A 200 -7.08 -10.10 24.62
CA ILE A 200 -6.67 -11.11 23.65
C ILE A 200 -7.45 -12.39 23.92
N ALA A 201 -8.35 -12.74 23.00
CA ALA A 201 -9.18 -13.94 23.09
C ALA A 201 -8.37 -15.22 22.82
N TRP A 202 -7.47 -15.18 21.86
CA TRP A 202 -6.54 -16.26 21.54
C TRP A 202 -5.30 -15.73 20.82
N ARG A 203 -4.22 -16.51 20.85
CA ARG A 203 -2.97 -16.26 20.13
C ARG A 203 -2.49 -17.55 19.48
N ALA A 204 -2.05 -17.48 18.24
CA ALA A 204 -1.43 -18.57 17.50
C ALA A 204 -0.06 -18.12 16.96
N ARG A 205 0.88 -19.07 16.82
CA ARG A 205 2.20 -18.79 16.25
C ARG A 205 2.20 -19.13 14.75
N LEU A 206 2.72 -18.21 13.97
CA LEU A 206 3.04 -18.42 12.55
C LEU A 206 4.42 -19.08 12.43
N ASP A 207 4.70 -19.71 11.30
CA ASP A 207 6.02 -20.31 11.01
C ASP A 207 7.09 -19.28 10.63
N ALA A 208 6.66 -18.08 10.23
CA ALA A 208 7.53 -16.94 9.91
C ALA A 208 6.74 -15.62 10.13
N PRO A 209 7.40 -14.46 10.12
CA PRO A 209 6.73 -13.16 10.14
C PRO A 209 5.61 -13.05 9.10
N ALA A 210 4.49 -12.41 9.46
CA ALA A 210 3.41 -12.19 8.51
C ALA A 210 3.86 -11.24 7.39
N ARG A 211 3.63 -11.64 6.15
CA ARG A 211 3.84 -10.83 4.95
C ARG A 211 2.60 -10.01 4.62
N SER A 212 1.41 -10.59 4.81
CA SER A 212 0.12 -9.99 4.49
C SER A 212 -0.67 -9.60 5.73
N ALA A 213 -1.61 -8.66 5.56
CA ALA A 213 -2.71 -8.54 6.51
C ALA A 213 -3.53 -9.85 6.55
N PRO A 214 -4.12 -10.20 7.70
CA PRO A 214 -5.02 -11.35 7.76
C PRO A 214 -6.28 -11.07 6.93
N ALA A 215 -6.83 -12.14 6.33
CA ALA A 215 -8.14 -12.09 5.69
C ALA A 215 -9.08 -13.06 6.38
N VAL A 216 -10.35 -12.68 6.48
CA VAL A 216 -11.38 -13.45 7.17
C VAL A 216 -12.49 -13.83 6.21
N GLY A 217 -12.83 -15.11 6.16
CA GLY A 217 -13.96 -15.61 5.38
C GLY A 217 -14.24 -17.08 5.71
N ASN A 218 -15.49 -17.50 5.59
CA ASN A 218 -15.94 -18.87 5.80
C ASN A 218 -15.47 -19.47 7.14
N GLY A 219 -15.48 -18.68 8.23
CA GLY A 219 -15.05 -19.14 9.55
C GLY A 219 -13.54 -19.34 9.71
N LYS A 220 -12.73 -18.89 8.77
CA LYS A 220 -11.27 -18.99 8.79
C LYS A 220 -10.63 -17.60 8.79
N VAL A 221 -9.45 -17.54 9.43
CA VAL A 221 -8.49 -16.43 9.29
C VAL A 221 -7.32 -16.96 8.49
N VAL A 222 -7.01 -16.31 7.38
CA VAL A 222 -5.94 -16.70 6.46
C VAL A 222 -4.83 -15.65 6.48
N VAL A 223 -3.58 -16.08 6.59
CA VAL A 223 -2.38 -15.23 6.60
C VAL A 223 -1.33 -15.83 5.67
N VAL A 224 -0.60 -14.99 4.96
CA VAL A 224 0.58 -15.39 4.20
C VAL A 224 1.83 -14.94 4.94
N THR A 225 2.79 -15.83 5.14
CA THR A 225 4.05 -15.54 5.82
C THR A 225 5.17 -15.17 4.84
N GLN A 226 6.26 -14.62 5.36
CA GLN A 226 7.44 -14.31 4.57
C GLN A 226 8.14 -15.57 4.03
N ALA A 227 7.92 -16.72 4.67
CA ALA A 227 8.39 -18.01 4.16
C ALA A 227 7.59 -18.53 2.95
N GLY A 228 6.56 -17.80 2.50
CA GLY A 228 5.67 -18.24 1.43
C GLY A 228 4.63 -19.26 1.89
N THR A 229 4.38 -19.40 3.18
CA THR A 229 3.34 -20.29 3.70
C THR A 229 2.02 -19.55 3.79
N VAL A 230 0.96 -20.15 3.26
CA VAL A 230 -0.43 -19.76 3.48
C VAL A 230 -0.95 -20.58 4.63
N MET A 231 -1.34 -19.92 5.72
CA MET A 231 -1.83 -20.58 6.93
C MET A 231 -3.27 -20.15 7.20
N ALA A 232 -4.14 -21.12 7.45
CA ALA A 232 -5.51 -20.86 7.88
C ALA A 232 -5.74 -21.34 9.29
N PHE A 233 -6.50 -20.55 10.05
CA PHE A 233 -6.85 -20.80 11.43
C PHE A 233 -8.35 -20.71 11.60
N ASP A 234 -8.89 -21.44 12.54
CA ASP A 234 -10.26 -21.29 12.97
C ASP A 234 -10.45 -19.92 13.66
N ILE A 235 -11.44 -19.16 13.22
CA ILE A 235 -11.65 -17.76 13.69
C ILE A 235 -12.05 -17.69 15.17
N ALA A 236 -12.73 -18.71 15.67
CA ALA A 236 -13.23 -18.71 17.06
C ALA A 236 -12.14 -19.07 18.07
N THR A 237 -11.29 -20.02 17.71
CA THR A 237 -10.34 -20.67 18.63
C THR A 237 -8.88 -20.36 18.36
N GLY A 238 -8.53 -19.92 17.16
CA GLY A 238 -7.14 -19.76 16.73
C GLY A 238 -6.44 -21.09 16.42
N ALA A 239 -7.16 -22.21 16.42
CA ALA A 239 -6.61 -23.52 16.07
C ALA A 239 -6.20 -23.55 14.59
N SER A 240 -5.02 -24.10 14.29
CA SER A 240 -4.54 -24.28 12.92
C SER A 240 -5.47 -25.24 12.16
N ALA A 241 -5.98 -24.78 11.02
CA ALA A 241 -6.88 -25.58 10.19
C ALA A 241 -6.11 -26.29 9.06
N TRP A 242 -5.32 -25.55 8.30
CA TRP A 242 -4.49 -26.08 7.23
C TRP A 242 -3.31 -25.16 6.91
N LYS A 243 -2.34 -25.70 6.18
CA LYS A 243 -1.19 -24.99 5.62
C LYS A 243 -1.01 -25.38 4.15
N ALA A 244 -0.63 -24.39 3.35
CA ALA A 244 -0.21 -24.57 1.95
C ALA A 244 1.03 -23.71 1.70
N THR A 245 1.77 -24.00 0.65
CA THR A 245 3.00 -23.24 0.30
C THR A 245 2.83 -22.56 -1.04
N THR A 246 3.41 -21.36 -1.13
CA THR A 246 3.64 -20.64 -2.39
C THR A 246 5.15 -20.56 -2.61
N GLU A 247 5.58 -20.13 -3.80
CA GLU A 247 6.99 -19.83 -3.99
C GLU A 247 7.41 -18.66 -3.10
N SER A 248 8.54 -18.80 -2.41
CA SER A 248 9.11 -17.74 -1.57
C SER A 248 10.10 -16.90 -2.38
N SER A 249 10.19 -15.61 -2.09
CA SER A 249 11.21 -14.72 -2.63
C SER A 249 11.85 -13.93 -1.51
N THR A 250 13.17 -13.93 -1.48
CA THR A 250 13.98 -13.13 -0.51
C THR A 250 13.82 -11.62 -0.72
N ALA A 251 13.30 -11.20 -1.87
CA ALA A 251 13.10 -9.80 -2.26
C ALA A 251 11.63 -9.39 -2.31
N SER A 252 10.72 -10.12 -1.66
CA SER A 252 9.30 -9.76 -1.65
C SER A 252 9.05 -8.44 -0.91
N LEU A 253 8.09 -7.67 -1.40
CA LEU A 253 7.67 -6.45 -0.70
C LEU A 253 6.89 -6.83 0.55
N LEU A 254 7.28 -6.24 1.67
CA LEU A 254 6.51 -6.22 2.89
C LEU A 254 5.38 -5.21 2.68
N GLY A 255 4.22 -5.68 2.25
CA GLY A 255 3.07 -4.84 1.99
C GLY A 255 1.87 -5.31 2.76
N SER A 256 0.95 -4.42 3.04
CA SER A 256 -0.35 -4.73 3.63
C SER A 256 -1.35 -5.28 2.59
N SER A 257 -0.86 -5.97 1.52
CA SER A 257 -1.76 -6.71 0.64
C SER A 257 -2.50 -7.78 1.43
N SER A 258 -3.73 -8.01 1.08
CA SER A 258 -4.60 -9.02 1.70
C SER A 258 -4.91 -10.08 0.65
N VAL A 259 -5.09 -11.31 1.09
CA VAL A 259 -5.68 -12.34 0.23
C VAL A 259 -7.17 -12.03 0.04
N ALA A 260 -7.77 -12.50 -1.05
CA ALA A 260 -9.22 -12.44 -1.22
C ALA A 260 -9.86 -13.76 -0.82
N VAL A 261 -11.00 -13.70 -0.12
CA VAL A 261 -11.76 -14.91 0.29
C VAL A 261 -13.20 -14.76 -0.15
N ALA A 262 -13.62 -15.52 -1.16
CA ALA A 262 -15.00 -15.55 -1.65
C ALA A 262 -15.29 -16.86 -2.40
N GLY A 263 -16.56 -17.24 -2.54
CA GLY A 263 -16.97 -18.39 -3.35
C GLY A 263 -16.29 -19.71 -2.97
N GLY A 264 -15.91 -19.90 -1.72
CA GLY A 264 -15.18 -21.08 -1.26
C GLY A 264 -13.68 -21.12 -1.59
N LEU A 265 -13.14 -20.03 -2.16
CA LEU A 265 -11.73 -19.88 -2.54
C LEU A 265 -11.01 -18.87 -1.66
N VAL A 266 -9.72 -19.11 -1.48
CA VAL A 266 -8.73 -18.16 -1.00
C VAL A 266 -7.81 -17.84 -2.18
N VAL A 267 -7.79 -16.60 -2.65
CA VAL A 267 -6.91 -16.16 -3.73
C VAL A 267 -5.73 -15.39 -3.14
N VAL A 268 -4.54 -15.90 -3.39
CA VAL A 268 -3.28 -15.47 -2.78
C VAL A 268 -2.37 -14.85 -3.83
N PRO A 269 -1.91 -13.60 -3.63
CA PRO A 269 -0.87 -13.01 -4.47
C PRO A 269 0.50 -13.55 -4.03
N GLY A 270 1.22 -14.21 -4.92
CA GLY A 270 2.54 -14.74 -4.69
C GLY A 270 3.65 -13.71 -4.80
N ALA A 271 4.82 -14.05 -4.29
CA ALA A 271 6.00 -13.16 -4.25
C ALA A 271 6.75 -13.09 -5.59
N THR A 272 6.57 -14.07 -6.45
CA THR A 272 7.24 -14.18 -7.75
C THR A 272 6.31 -13.89 -8.94
N GLY A 273 5.08 -13.38 -8.63
CA GLY A 273 4.09 -12.96 -9.62
C GLY A 273 3.03 -14.02 -9.93
N GLU A 274 2.97 -15.10 -9.17
CA GLU A 274 1.88 -16.05 -9.25
C GLU A 274 0.65 -15.54 -8.49
N ILE A 275 -0.50 -15.95 -8.97
CA ILE A 275 -1.80 -15.86 -8.29
C ILE A 275 -2.29 -17.27 -8.08
N LEU A 276 -2.43 -17.67 -6.84
CA LEU A 276 -2.83 -19.04 -6.48
C LEU A 276 -4.23 -19.01 -5.85
N ALA A 277 -5.02 -20.02 -6.15
CA ALA A 277 -6.29 -20.23 -5.46
C ALA A 277 -6.28 -21.55 -4.70
N PHE A 278 -6.75 -21.48 -3.48
CA PHE A 278 -6.90 -22.62 -2.58
C PHE A 278 -8.36 -22.74 -2.15
N ASP A 279 -8.79 -23.97 -1.92
CA ASP A 279 -10.05 -24.25 -1.24
C ASP A 279 -10.00 -23.73 0.19
N VAL A 280 -10.95 -22.91 0.60
CA VAL A 280 -10.93 -22.25 1.90
C VAL A 280 -11.09 -23.24 3.08
N ALA A 281 -11.75 -24.38 2.85
CA ALA A 281 -12.00 -25.37 3.90
C ALA A 281 -10.81 -26.30 4.12
N SER A 282 -10.18 -26.76 3.02
CA SER A 282 -9.15 -27.80 3.04
C SER A 282 -7.72 -27.31 2.76
N GLY A 283 -7.55 -26.12 2.18
CA GLY A 283 -6.24 -25.64 1.73
C GLY A 283 -5.75 -26.31 0.46
N ALA A 284 -6.56 -27.14 -0.20
CA ALA A 284 -6.18 -27.77 -1.47
C ALA A 284 -6.07 -26.74 -2.58
N GLN A 285 -4.95 -26.74 -3.30
CA GLN A 285 -4.76 -25.83 -4.44
C GLN A 285 -5.74 -26.20 -5.56
N LYS A 286 -6.47 -25.22 -6.05
CA LYS A 286 -7.44 -25.37 -7.14
C LYS A 286 -6.83 -25.00 -8.48
N TRP A 287 -6.12 -23.88 -8.53
CA TRP A 287 -5.46 -23.41 -9.74
C TRP A 287 -4.33 -22.43 -9.41
N GLN A 288 -3.52 -22.15 -10.42
CA GLN A 288 -2.46 -21.16 -10.41
C GLN A 288 -2.44 -20.41 -11.73
N ALA A 289 -2.26 -19.09 -11.67
CA ALA A 289 -1.99 -18.22 -12.80
C ALA A 289 -0.70 -17.44 -12.56
N THR A 290 -0.05 -16.94 -13.61
CA THR A 290 1.19 -16.18 -13.47
C THR A 290 1.05 -14.82 -14.12
N ILE A 291 1.37 -13.76 -13.37
CA ILE A 291 1.49 -12.40 -13.91
C ILE A 291 2.75 -12.36 -14.77
N VAL A 292 2.58 -12.33 -16.07
CA VAL A 292 3.70 -12.14 -16.99
C VAL A 292 4.15 -10.68 -16.92
N GLY A 293 5.42 -10.42 -16.61
CA GLY A 293 5.95 -9.05 -16.43
C GLY A 293 5.80 -8.19 -17.68
N GLY A 294 5.46 -6.93 -17.46
CA GLY A 294 5.51 -5.89 -18.51
C GLY A 294 6.96 -5.55 -18.90
N THR A 295 7.14 -4.96 -20.07
CA THR A 295 8.44 -4.54 -20.63
C THR A 295 8.97 -3.22 -20.04
N SER A 296 8.59 -2.82 -18.83
CA SER A 296 9.07 -1.55 -18.27
C SER A 296 10.53 -1.69 -17.79
N ILE A 297 11.38 -0.80 -18.28
CA ILE A 297 12.84 -0.74 -18.00
C ILE A 297 13.14 -0.09 -16.63
N SER A 298 12.17 0.01 -15.73
CA SER A 298 12.41 0.54 -14.39
C SER A 298 13.08 -0.51 -13.50
N ALA A 299 13.84 -0.08 -12.49
CA ALA A 299 14.40 -0.98 -11.47
C ALA A 299 13.34 -1.86 -10.78
N ALA A 300 12.07 -1.45 -10.84
CA ALA A 300 10.92 -2.22 -10.39
C ALA A 300 10.52 -3.34 -11.38
N ALA A 301 10.89 -3.25 -12.66
CA ALA A 301 10.49 -4.21 -13.70
C ALA A 301 11.11 -5.61 -13.55
N GLY A 302 12.22 -5.72 -12.82
CA GLY A 302 12.80 -7.00 -12.43
C GLY A 302 12.04 -7.71 -11.31
N ARG A 303 11.12 -7.01 -10.63
CA ARG A 303 10.29 -7.55 -9.55
C ARG A 303 8.93 -7.93 -10.11
N ARG A 304 8.58 -9.19 -10.01
CA ARG A 304 7.29 -9.73 -10.46
C ARG A 304 6.24 -9.81 -9.34
N ASP A 305 6.49 -9.16 -8.21
CA ASP A 305 5.64 -9.23 -7.02
C ASP A 305 4.21 -8.77 -7.34
N ALA A 306 3.24 -9.59 -7.04
CA ALA A 306 1.83 -9.24 -7.02
C ALA A 306 1.54 -8.51 -5.70
N SER A 307 1.91 -7.24 -5.63
CA SER A 307 1.88 -6.43 -4.40
C SER A 307 0.50 -5.89 -4.05
N ALA A 308 -0.41 -5.82 -5.02
CA ALA A 308 -1.79 -5.40 -4.79
C ALA A 308 -2.65 -6.58 -4.30
N SER A 309 -3.68 -6.28 -3.51
CA SER A 309 -4.67 -7.30 -3.14
C SER A 309 -5.47 -7.71 -4.39
N PRO A 310 -5.63 -9.01 -4.68
CA PRO A 310 -6.51 -9.46 -5.75
C PRO A 310 -7.97 -9.15 -5.40
N VAL A 311 -8.77 -8.84 -6.41
CA VAL A 311 -10.21 -8.55 -6.24
C VAL A 311 -11.02 -9.67 -6.86
N MET A 312 -11.91 -10.28 -6.09
CA MET A 312 -12.86 -11.29 -6.58
C MET A 312 -14.22 -10.64 -6.81
N HIS A 313 -14.63 -10.56 -8.07
CA HIS A 313 -15.91 -10.00 -8.49
C HIS A 313 -16.67 -10.98 -9.40
N GLY A 314 -17.74 -11.57 -8.90
CA GLY A 314 -18.45 -12.64 -9.59
C GLY A 314 -17.53 -13.83 -9.89
N ASP A 315 -17.49 -14.25 -11.14
CA ASP A 315 -16.68 -15.38 -11.62
C ASP A 315 -15.26 -14.96 -12.06
N ALA A 316 -14.85 -13.72 -11.77
CA ALA A 316 -13.54 -13.20 -12.17
C ALA A 316 -12.70 -12.81 -10.96
N VAL A 317 -11.39 -12.99 -11.10
CA VAL A 317 -10.35 -12.46 -10.23
C VAL A 317 -9.54 -11.43 -11.02
N TYR A 318 -9.44 -10.22 -10.48
CA TYR A 318 -8.59 -9.17 -11.03
C TYR A 318 -7.33 -9.04 -10.18
N ALA A 319 -6.18 -9.23 -10.81
CA ALA A 319 -4.89 -9.19 -10.13
C ALA A 319 -3.93 -8.23 -10.83
N THR A 320 -3.19 -7.47 -10.05
CA THR A 320 -2.16 -6.54 -10.53
C THR A 320 -0.98 -6.49 -9.56
N GLY A 321 0.13 -5.95 -10.02
CA GLY A 321 1.32 -5.77 -9.20
C GLY A 321 2.33 -4.82 -9.82
N ILE A 322 3.41 -4.57 -9.11
CA ILE A 322 4.52 -3.73 -9.56
C ILE A 322 5.29 -4.32 -10.76
N GLY A 323 5.09 -5.58 -11.06
CA GLY A 323 5.61 -6.23 -12.28
C GLY A 323 5.03 -5.68 -13.58
N GLY A 324 4.03 -4.78 -13.50
CA GLY A 324 3.54 -4.03 -14.64
C GLY A 324 2.43 -4.70 -15.44
N SER A 325 1.61 -5.56 -14.83
CA SER A 325 0.45 -6.16 -15.50
C SER A 325 -0.80 -6.09 -14.64
N LEU A 326 -1.96 -5.93 -15.31
CA LEU A 326 -3.30 -6.16 -14.79
C LEU A 326 -3.90 -7.33 -15.55
N MET A 327 -4.46 -8.30 -14.84
CA MET A 327 -5.03 -9.52 -15.40
C MET A 327 -6.46 -9.74 -14.94
N ALA A 328 -7.29 -10.29 -15.82
CA ALA A 328 -8.54 -10.94 -15.45
C ALA A 328 -8.38 -12.45 -15.58
N ILE A 329 -8.76 -13.16 -14.55
CA ILE A 329 -8.58 -14.60 -14.39
C ILE A 329 -9.95 -15.20 -14.05
N SER A 330 -10.29 -16.32 -14.66
CA SER A 330 -11.47 -17.10 -14.29
C SER A 330 -11.31 -17.61 -12.85
N ALA A 331 -12.21 -17.23 -11.94
CA ALA A 331 -12.17 -17.73 -10.56
C ALA A 331 -12.34 -19.25 -10.48
N LYS A 332 -13.01 -19.85 -11.46
CA LYS A 332 -13.28 -21.30 -11.52
C LYS A 332 -12.08 -22.10 -12.01
N THR A 333 -11.41 -21.63 -13.08
CA THR A 333 -10.39 -22.43 -13.79
C THR A 333 -8.96 -21.91 -13.61
N GLY A 334 -8.77 -20.66 -13.23
CA GLY A 334 -7.46 -20.01 -13.19
C GLY A 334 -6.96 -19.53 -14.57
N GLU A 335 -7.76 -19.71 -15.63
CA GLU A 335 -7.40 -19.26 -16.97
C GLU A 335 -7.43 -17.74 -17.07
N THR A 336 -6.39 -17.16 -17.66
CA THR A 336 -6.34 -15.73 -17.96
C THR A 336 -7.24 -15.41 -19.14
N THR A 337 -8.26 -14.58 -18.92
CA THR A 337 -9.19 -14.16 -19.97
C THR A 337 -8.64 -12.99 -20.78
N TRP A 338 -7.95 -12.07 -20.13
CA TRP A 338 -7.19 -10.98 -20.76
C TRP A 338 -6.11 -10.45 -19.84
N GLN A 339 -5.14 -9.76 -20.42
CA GLN A 339 -4.03 -9.13 -19.72
C GLN A 339 -3.67 -7.80 -20.37
N LEU A 340 -3.38 -6.78 -19.54
CA LEU A 340 -2.85 -5.47 -19.92
C LEU A 340 -1.48 -5.25 -19.28
N LYS A 341 -0.59 -4.54 -19.98
CA LYS A 341 0.73 -4.16 -19.46
C LYS A 341 0.67 -2.92 -18.56
N ILE A 342 -0.25 -2.93 -17.61
CA ILE A 342 -0.50 -1.83 -16.67
C ILE A 342 -0.36 -2.36 -15.26
N GLY A 343 0.67 -1.92 -14.52
CA GLY A 343 0.87 -2.32 -13.14
C GLY A 343 0.34 -1.31 -12.15
N SER A 344 -0.05 -1.80 -10.98
CA SER A 344 -0.43 -0.99 -9.82
C SER A 344 0.13 -1.60 -8.54
N ALA A 345 0.45 -0.76 -7.58
CA ALA A 345 0.80 -1.18 -6.22
C ALA A 345 -0.43 -1.28 -5.31
N ASP A 346 -1.54 -0.66 -5.71
CA ASP A 346 -2.78 -0.60 -4.93
C ASP A 346 -3.86 -1.52 -5.50
N THR A 347 -4.79 -1.89 -4.63
CA THR A 347 -5.95 -2.73 -4.97
C THR A 347 -6.84 -1.98 -5.97
N PRO A 348 -7.19 -2.59 -7.11
CA PRO A 348 -8.11 -1.98 -8.06
C PRO A 348 -9.53 -1.93 -7.50
N VAL A 349 -10.33 -0.96 -7.94
CA VAL A 349 -11.77 -0.87 -7.67
C VAL A 349 -12.53 -1.43 -8.86
N VAL A 350 -13.46 -2.33 -8.62
CA VAL A 350 -14.36 -2.88 -9.64
C VAL A 350 -15.76 -2.31 -9.44
N SER A 351 -16.37 -1.76 -10.48
CA SER A 351 -17.75 -1.26 -10.43
C SER A 351 -18.41 -1.34 -11.78
N GLY A 352 -19.55 -2.02 -11.85
CA GLY A 352 -20.25 -2.27 -13.11
C GLY A 352 -19.38 -3.01 -14.12
N ASP A 353 -19.25 -2.44 -15.32
CA ASP A 353 -18.38 -3.00 -16.38
C ASP A 353 -16.95 -2.40 -16.38
N SER A 354 -16.54 -1.75 -15.30
CA SER A 354 -15.27 -1.02 -15.26
C SER A 354 -14.40 -1.39 -14.08
N ILE A 355 -13.08 -1.30 -14.30
CA ILE A 355 -12.03 -1.42 -13.28
C ILE A 355 -11.28 -0.10 -13.23
N PHE A 356 -10.99 0.38 -12.03
CA PHE A 356 -10.24 1.61 -11.79
C PHE A 356 -9.00 1.34 -10.98
N LEU A 357 -7.86 1.89 -11.39
CA LEU A 357 -6.58 1.73 -10.69
C LEU A 357 -5.67 2.94 -10.89
N LEU A 358 -4.78 3.14 -9.94
CA LEU A 358 -3.63 4.05 -10.07
C LEU A 358 -2.45 3.24 -10.63
N ASP A 359 -1.92 3.65 -11.77
CA ASP A 359 -0.77 2.98 -12.34
C ASP A 359 0.57 3.45 -11.74
N LEU A 360 1.64 2.73 -12.05
CA LEU A 360 3.00 3.04 -11.58
C LEU A 360 3.56 4.35 -12.17
N GLN A 361 2.92 4.92 -13.18
CA GLN A 361 3.24 6.22 -13.76
C GLN A 361 2.49 7.39 -13.12
N GLY A 362 1.63 7.12 -12.13
CA GLY A 362 0.82 8.13 -11.46
C GLY A 362 -0.37 8.60 -12.29
N ARG A 363 -0.99 7.68 -13.03
CA ARG A 363 -2.24 7.94 -13.78
C ARG A 363 -3.38 7.16 -13.15
N MET A 364 -4.54 7.77 -13.05
CA MET A 364 -5.80 7.08 -12.83
C MET A 364 -6.27 6.50 -14.16
N ILE A 365 -6.64 5.23 -14.19
CA ILE A 365 -7.00 4.51 -15.40
C ILE A 365 -8.33 3.81 -15.19
N ALA A 366 -9.23 3.89 -16.17
CA ALA A 366 -10.41 3.05 -16.28
C ALA A 366 -10.23 2.01 -17.38
N VAL A 367 -10.61 0.77 -17.07
CA VAL A 367 -10.51 -0.38 -17.97
C VAL A 367 -11.89 -1.04 -18.10
N ASP A 368 -12.30 -1.38 -19.31
CA ASP A 368 -13.44 -2.27 -19.56
C ASP A 368 -13.09 -3.66 -19.03
N ARG A 369 -13.77 -4.11 -17.99
CA ARG A 369 -13.44 -5.37 -17.31
C ARG A 369 -13.71 -6.62 -18.13
N ASN A 370 -14.59 -6.52 -19.14
CA ASN A 370 -14.96 -7.67 -19.98
C ASN A 370 -13.98 -7.85 -21.14
N LYS A 371 -13.38 -6.75 -21.64
CA LYS A 371 -12.53 -6.74 -22.83
C LYS A 371 -11.06 -6.46 -22.54
N GLY A 372 -10.72 -6.01 -21.34
CA GLY A 372 -9.36 -5.57 -21.02
C GLY A 372 -8.92 -4.37 -21.87
N LYS A 373 -9.81 -3.43 -22.18
CA LYS A 373 -9.48 -2.23 -22.95
C LYS A 373 -9.51 -0.99 -22.08
N VAL A 374 -8.53 -0.12 -22.23
CA VAL A 374 -8.47 1.15 -21.50
C VAL A 374 -9.52 2.10 -22.05
N LEU A 375 -10.42 2.54 -21.18
CA LEU A 375 -11.49 3.47 -21.52
C LEU A 375 -10.99 4.91 -21.49
N TRP A 376 -10.34 5.32 -20.42
CA TRP A 376 -9.72 6.62 -20.24
C TRP A 376 -8.50 6.55 -19.33
N THR A 377 -7.63 7.56 -19.43
CA THR A 377 -6.48 7.76 -18.55
C THR A 377 -6.41 9.21 -18.11
N THR A 378 -6.10 9.46 -16.86
CA THR A 378 -5.97 10.81 -16.30
C THR A 378 -4.69 10.90 -15.48
N ALA A 379 -3.77 11.80 -15.88
CA ALA A 379 -2.57 12.06 -15.10
C ALA A 379 -2.95 12.71 -13.76
N MET A 380 -2.52 12.10 -12.65
CA MET A 380 -2.77 12.68 -11.33
C MET A 380 -1.90 13.92 -11.12
N PRO A 381 -2.37 14.89 -10.31
CA PRO A 381 -1.66 16.15 -10.08
C PRO A 381 -0.21 15.92 -9.62
N PRO A 382 0.76 16.70 -10.15
CA PRO A 382 2.16 16.63 -9.71
C PRO A 382 2.31 17.10 -8.25
N LEU A 383 3.50 17.02 -7.66
CA LEU A 383 3.78 17.59 -6.34
C LEU A 383 3.37 19.07 -6.29
N ALA A 384 2.81 19.49 -5.15
CA ALA A 384 2.44 20.88 -4.96
C ALA A 384 3.63 21.81 -5.19
N GLY A 385 3.41 22.88 -5.98
CA GLY A 385 4.47 23.82 -6.34
C GLY A 385 5.45 23.33 -7.41
N SER A 386 5.23 22.17 -8.00
CA SER A 386 6.07 21.61 -9.07
C SER A 386 5.23 21.25 -10.30
N THR A 387 5.76 21.55 -11.49
CA THR A 387 5.18 21.09 -12.76
C THR A 387 5.84 19.82 -13.30
N LYS A 388 6.98 19.41 -12.70
CA LYS A 388 7.81 18.31 -13.20
C LYS A 388 7.88 17.12 -12.22
N ALA A 389 7.93 17.41 -10.91
CA ALA A 389 8.06 16.36 -9.91
C ALA A 389 6.72 15.66 -9.67
N ARG A 390 6.70 14.33 -9.79
CA ARG A 390 5.48 13.53 -9.59
C ARG A 390 5.19 13.37 -8.11
N ALA A 391 3.91 13.52 -7.73
CA ALA A 391 3.41 13.04 -6.45
C ALA A 391 3.18 11.52 -6.53
N THR A 392 3.41 10.83 -5.42
CA THR A 392 2.99 9.43 -5.28
C THR A 392 1.57 9.44 -4.73
N TRP A 393 0.65 8.86 -5.48
CA TRP A 393 -0.75 8.71 -5.10
C TRP A 393 -1.04 7.27 -4.66
N ALA A 394 -1.95 7.10 -3.72
CA ALA A 394 -2.39 5.81 -3.19
C ALA A 394 -3.93 5.71 -3.21
N GLY A 395 -4.46 4.52 -3.46
CA GLY A 395 -5.86 4.25 -3.69
C GLY A 395 -6.12 3.71 -5.11
N PRO A 396 -7.31 3.91 -5.69
CA PRO A 396 -8.45 4.70 -5.21
C PRO A 396 -9.41 3.95 -4.27
N VAL A 397 -10.32 4.72 -3.68
CA VAL A 397 -11.57 4.23 -3.09
C VAL A 397 -12.73 4.95 -3.80
N MET A 398 -13.79 4.23 -4.16
CA MET A 398 -14.91 4.79 -4.90
C MET A 398 -16.11 5.03 -3.99
N VAL A 399 -16.62 6.27 -3.99
CA VAL A 399 -17.78 6.69 -3.20
C VAL A 399 -18.69 7.53 -4.07
N GLY A 400 -19.95 7.09 -4.27
CA GLY A 400 -20.95 7.83 -5.04
C GLY A 400 -20.52 8.20 -6.45
N GLY A 401 -19.80 7.32 -7.14
CA GLY A 401 -19.28 7.57 -8.50
C GLY A 401 -18.00 8.40 -8.57
N THR A 402 -17.41 8.76 -7.44
CA THR A 402 -16.15 9.51 -7.35
C THR A 402 -15.02 8.63 -6.81
N LEU A 403 -13.88 8.64 -7.48
CA LEU A 403 -12.66 7.96 -7.08
C LEU A 403 -11.80 8.90 -6.21
N TRP A 404 -11.55 8.49 -4.97
CA TRP A 404 -10.77 9.27 -4.01
C TRP A 404 -9.39 8.66 -3.78
N SER A 405 -8.37 9.48 -3.88
CA SER A 405 -6.96 9.08 -3.71
C SER A 405 -6.22 10.05 -2.82
N THR A 406 -5.20 9.57 -2.12
CA THR A 406 -4.32 10.36 -1.24
C THR A 406 -2.93 10.47 -1.85
N SER A 407 -2.22 11.56 -1.59
CA SER A 407 -0.85 11.78 -2.08
C SER A 407 0.17 11.88 -0.95
N ASN A 408 1.44 11.63 -1.30
CA ASN A 408 2.54 11.71 -0.35
C ASN A 408 2.88 13.13 0.15
N ASP A 409 2.31 14.17 -0.47
CA ASP A 409 2.45 15.57 -0.06
C ASP A 409 1.21 16.11 0.68
N GLY A 410 0.35 15.21 1.17
CA GLY A 410 -0.76 15.54 2.07
C GLY A 410 -2.01 16.07 1.39
N ARG A 411 -2.24 15.71 0.13
CA ARG A 411 -3.46 16.07 -0.60
C ARG A 411 -4.35 14.85 -0.80
N ILE A 412 -5.63 15.13 -0.99
CA ILE A 412 -6.61 14.20 -1.55
C ILE A 412 -7.10 14.73 -2.89
N ALA A 413 -7.41 13.82 -3.80
CA ALA A 413 -7.97 14.16 -5.11
C ALA A 413 -9.23 13.34 -5.37
N ALA A 414 -10.22 14.01 -5.96
CA ALA A 414 -11.45 13.44 -6.46
C ALA A 414 -11.35 13.31 -7.99
N VAL A 415 -11.69 12.15 -8.52
CA VAL A 415 -11.77 11.92 -9.97
C VAL A 415 -13.14 11.34 -10.28
N ASP A 416 -13.85 11.93 -11.22
CA ASP A 416 -15.12 11.40 -11.70
C ASP A 416 -14.90 10.04 -12.38
N ALA A 417 -15.55 9.01 -11.89
CA ALA A 417 -15.29 7.65 -12.36
C ALA A 417 -15.78 7.41 -13.80
N VAL A 418 -16.79 8.13 -14.26
CA VAL A 418 -17.34 7.96 -15.61
C VAL A 418 -16.42 8.60 -16.65
N SER A 419 -16.04 9.85 -16.44
CA SER A 419 -15.32 10.65 -17.40
C SER A 419 -13.79 10.69 -17.19
N GLY A 420 -13.30 10.36 -16.00
CA GLY A 420 -11.91 10.55 -15.61
C GLY A 420 -11.54 12.01 -15.30
N ALA A 421 -12.50 12.93 -15.25
CA ALA A 421 -12.24 14.33 -14.96
C ALA A 421 -11.76 14.52 -13.51
N ILE A 422 -10.68 15.27 -13.31
CA ILE A 422 -10.22 15.66 -11.99
C ILE A 422 -11.14 16.74 -11.46
N GLY A 423 -11.72 16.49 -10.30
CA GLY A 423 -12.51 17.45 -9.53
C GLY A 423 -11.65 18.21 -8.50
N ALA A 424 -12.11 18.20 -7.24
CA ALA A 424 -11.40 18.86 -6.16
C ALA A 424 -10.08 18.19 -5.82
N VAL A 425 -9.03 19.01 -5.62
CA VAL A 425 -7.75 18.59 -5.02
C VAL A 425 -7.56 19.42 -3.77
N THR A 426 -7.62 18.78 -2.62
CA THR A 426 -7.63 19.47 -1.31
C THR A 426 -6.40 19.06 -0.50
N THR A 427 -5.73 20.02 0.12
CA THR A 427 -4.65 19.77 1.08
C THR A 427 -5.26 19.53 2.46
N ILE A 428 -4.98 18.38 3.05
CA ILE A 428 -5.43 18.01 4.40
C ILE A 428 -4.28 17.81 5.39
N GLY A 429 -3.03 18.04 4.95
CA GLY A 429 -1.84 18.18 5.77
C GLY A 429 -1.41 16.90 6.50
N PHE A 430 -0.70 16.00 5.79
CA PHE A 430 -0.08 14.81 6.37
C PHE A 430 1.18 14.42 5.58
N ASN A 431 2.00 13.54 6.14
CA ASN A 431 3.22 13.08 5.50
C ASN A 431 3.14 11.61 5.11
N GLY A 432 3.28 11.33 3.82
CA GLY A 432 3.23 9.96 3.27
C GLY A 432 1.80 9.44 3.15
N ALA A 433 1.50 8.74 2.08
CA ALA A 433 0.17 8.24 1.77
C ALA A 433 0.09 6.72 1.94
N ILE A 434 -0.90 6.28 2.69
CA ILE A 434 -1.44 4.92 2.66
C ILE A 434 -2.80 5.04 1.98
N ALA A 435 -3.18 4.06 1.17
CA ALA A 435 -4.47 4.08 0.50
C ALA A 435 -5.60 4.33 1.52
N PRO A 436 -6.49 5.30 1.25
CA PRO A 436 -7.56 5.64 2.17
C PRO A 436 -8.59 4.51 2.25
N ILE A 437 -9.41 4.51 3.29
CA ILE A 437 -10.59 3.65 3.39
C ILE A 437 -11.83 4.53 3.56
N TYR A 438 -13.00 3.99 3.23
CA TYR A 438 -14.26 4.65 3.49
C TYR A 438 -15.10 3.84 4.46
N ALA A 439 -15.51 4.45 5.57
CA ALA A 439 -16.37 3.82 6.55
C ALA A 439 -17.22 4.87 7.28
N ALA A 440 -18.43 4.50 7.66
CA ALA A 440 -19.38 5.34 8.40
C ALA A 440 -19.51 6.76 7.84
N GLY A 441 -19.56 6.89 6.50
CA GLY A 441 -19.72 8.18 5.82
C GLY A 441 -18.49 9.08 5.82
N LYS A 442 -17.31 8.57 6.15
CA LYS A 442 -16.04 9.31 6.18
C LYS A 442 -14.95 8.60 5.39
N LEU A 443 -14.13 9.38 4.72
CA LEU A 443 -12.85 8.89 4.20
C LEU A 443 -11.82 8.95 5.35
N MET A 444 -11.23 7.80 5.68
CA MET A 444 -10.22 7.70 6.73
C MET A 444 -8.84 7.58 6.10
N VAL A 445 -7.92 8.44 6.51
CA VAL A 445 -6.55 8.50 6.00
C VAL A 445 -5.59 8.27 7.15
N LEU A 446 -4.62 7.39 6.94
CA LEU A 446 -3.52 7.17 7.88
C LEU A 446 -2.20 7.58 7.21
N SER A 447 -1.47 8.45 7.84
CA SER A 447 -0.14 8.82 7.39
C SER A 447 0.93 7.86 7.90
N GLY A 448 2.05 7.78 7.19
CA GLY A 448 3.18 6.95 7.59
C GLY A 448 3.79 7.32 8.94
N ASP A 449 3.61 8.56 9.38
CA ASP A 449 4.04 9.05 10.69
C ASP A 449 2.98 8.86 11.80
N GLY A 450 1.84 8.26 11.51
CA GLY A 450 0.82 7.88 12.48
C GLY A 450 -0.25 8.92 12.77
N MET A 451 -0.46 9.89 11.88
CA MET A 451 -1.63 10.76 11.95
C MET A 451 -2.84 10.05 11.35
N LEU A 452 -3.93 9.97 12.08
CA LEU A 452 -5.23 9.51 11.62
C LEU A 452 -6.12 10.71 11.34
N ILE A 453 -6.69 10.75 10.14
CA ILE A 453 -7.46 11.90 9.64
C ILE A 453 -8.78 11.40 9.10
N ALA A 454 -9.87 12.04 9.48
CA ALA A 454 -11.19 11.85 8.88
C ALA A 454 -11.51 13.02 7.95
N VAL A 455 -12.09 12.69 6.80
CA VAL A 455 -12.52 13.61 5.76
C VAL A 455 -14.00 13.38 5.47
N LYS A 456 -14.78 14.46 5.34
CA LYS A 456 -16.22 14.41 5.05
C LYS A 456 -16.55 14.97 3.67
#